data_d7fea32c1d85600573a5a2c943ffb9cb
#
_entry.id   d7fea32c1d85600573a5a2c943ffb9cb
#
_cell.length_a   1.000
_cell.length_b   1.000
_cell.length_c   1.000
_cell.angle_alpha   90.00
_cell.angle_beta   90.00
_cell.angle_gamma   90.00
#
_symmetry.space_group_name_H-M   'P 1'
#
loop_
_entity.id
_entity.type
_entity.pdbx_description
1 polymer ?
#
loop_
_entity_poly.entity_id
_entity_poly.type
_entity_poly.pdbx_seq_one_letter_code
_entity_poly.pdbx_strand_id
1 'polypeptide(L)'
;MLTAATIPGTSKANEYVMLSAHFDSWDGSSGATDNGTGTVTMMEAMRILKMVDPHPTRTILVGHWSAEEEGLVGSRAFTEDHPEVIKGLQVLMNQDNGTGRIVRVGGGGFPDAAAHLQRWIDSLPQVYKDQLQFGGAGLPGGGGSDHASFVCWGAPAIELGSLPWDYGNYTWHTNRDTYDKI
;
A
#
# COMPACT_ATOMS: atom_id res chain seq x y z
N MET A 1 -4.79 -3.60 -14.62
CA MET A 1 -5.22 -3.05 -13.32
C MET A 1 -6.58 -3.59 -12.96
N LEU A 2 -6.76 -4.05 -11.74
CA LEU A 2 -8.08 -4.24 -11.16
C LEU A 2 -8.24 -3.19 -10.05
N THR A 3 -8.99 -2.10 -10.33
CA THR A 3 -9.48 -1.25 -9.26
C THR A 3 -10.60 -2.02 -8.57
N ALA A 4 -10.33 -2.55 -7.37
CA ALA A 4 -11.29 -3.43 -6.71
C ALA A 4 -12.46 -2.67 -6.09
N ALA A 5 -12.28 -1.45 -5.61
CA ALA A 5 -13.35 -0.63 -5.03
C ALA A 5 -13.01 0.87 -4.96
N THR A 6 -14.08 1.68 -4.87
CA THR A 6 -13.99 3.13 -4.68
C THR A 6 -15.03 3.57 -3.65
N ILE A 7 -14.62 4.43 -2.71
CA ILE A 7 -15.55 5.21 -1.87
C ILE A 7 -15.50 6.64 -2.38
N PRO A 8 -16.55 7.13 -3.06
CA PRO A 8 -16.56 8.47 -3.65
C PRO A 8 -16.41 9.55 -2.58
N GLY A 9 -15.54 10.50 -2.84
CA GLY A 9 -15.39 11.69 -2.02
C GLY A 9 -16.57 12.67 -2.18
N THR A 10 -16.75 13.53 -1.19
CA THR A 10 -17.81 14.55 -1.19
C THR A 10 -17.28 15.90 -1.67
N SER A 11 -16.71 16.71 -0.81
CA SER A 11 -16.29 18.09 -1.12
C SER A 11 -14.94 18.19 -1.84
N LYS A 12 -14.14 17.13 -1.83
CA LYS A 12 -12.82 17.04 -2.48
C LYS A 12 -12.70 15.74 -3.28
N ALA A 13 -13.67 15.47 -4.13
CA ALA A 13 -13.80 14.22 -4.87
C ALA A 13 -12.62 13.96 -5.85
N ASN A 14 -11.91 15.00 -6.26
CA ASN A 14 -10.72 14.91 -7.14
C ASN A 14 -9.39 14.83 -6.36
N GLU A 15 -9.43 14.75 -5.04
CA GLU A 15 -8.29 14.41 -4.20
C GLU A 15 -8.44 12.94 -3.76
N TYR A 16 -7.34 12.18 -3.83
CA TYR A 16 -7.38 10.73 -3.66
C TYR A 16 -6.51 10.26 -2.50
N VAL A 17 -7.01 9.32 -1.74
CA VAL A 17 -6.23 8.45 -0.84
C VAL A 17 -6.29 7.04 -1.41
N MET A 18 -5.16 6.36 -1.54
CA MET A 18 -5.11 5.07 -2.20
C MET A 18 -4.49 4.00 -1.31
N LEU A 19 -5.14 2.85 -1.28
CA LEU A 19 -4.63 1.61 -0.71
C LEU A 19 -4.13 0.73 -1.86
N SER A 20 -3.04 0.01 -1.65
CA SER A 20 -2.34 -0.66 -2.75
C SER A 20 -1.70 -1.97 -2.30
N ALA A 21 -1.83 -2.98 -3.14
CA ALA A 21 -1.12 -4.26 -3.06
C ALA A 21 -1.14 -4.92 -4.43
N HIS A 22 -0.16 -5.73 -4.79
CA HIS A 22 -0.26 -6.52 -6.01
C HIS A 22 -1.06 -7.80 -5.81
N PHE A 23 -1.44 -8.41 -6.90
CA PHE A 23 -2.43 -9.49 -6.95
C PHE A 23 -1.88 -10.74 -7.65
N ASP A 24 -0.84 -10.59 -8.45
CA ASP A 24 -0.08 -11.67 -9.06
C ASP A 24 0.94 -12.27 -8.09
N SER A 25 1.60 -13.32 -8.51
CA SER A 25 2.65 -14.01 -7.77
C SER A 25 3.50 -14.85 -8.71
N TRP A 26 4.62 -15.35 -8.21
CA TRP A 26 5.52 -16.23 -8.94
C TRP A 26 4.89 -17.59 -9.27
N ASP A 27 5.30 -18.15 -10.40
CA ASP A 27 4.89 -19.48 -10.85
C ASP A 27 5.28 -20.57 -9.82
N GLY A 28 4.38 -21.53 -9.68
CA GLY A 28 4.60 -22.68 -8.82
C GLY A 28 4.23 -22.50 -7.33
N SER A 29 3.67 -21.35 -6.97
CA SER A 29 3.12 -21.06 -5.65
C SER A 29 1.68 -20.58 -5.75
N SER A 30 1.00 -20.40 -4.61
CA SER A 30 -0.31 -19.77 -4.54
C SER A 30 -0.26 -18.27 -4.23
N GLY A 31 0.93 -17.73 -3.97
CA GLY A 31 1.10 -16.31 -3.64
C GLY A 31 0.39 -15.90 -2.36
N ALA A 32 0.36 -16.77 -1.35
CA ALA A 32 -0.41 -16.52 -0.15
C ALA A 32 0.18 -15.37 0.68
N THR A 33 1.50 -15.36 0.86
CA THR A 33 2.22 -14.32 1.60
C THR A 33 2.70 -13.19 0.68
N ASP A 34 2.98 -13.50 -0.58
CA ASP A 34 3.45 -12.60 -1.63
C ASP A 34 2.52 -12.70 -2.86
N ASN A 35 1.44 -11.92 -2.97
CA ASN A 35 1.00 -10.89 -2.04
C ASN A 35 -0.50 -11.03 -1.70
N GLY A 36 -1.00 -12.25 -1.54
CA GLY A 36 -2.40 -12.52 -1.17
C GLY A 36 -2.79 -11.83 0.14
N THR A 37 -1.90 -11.85 1.14
CA THR A 37 -2.15 -11.19 2.43
C THR A 37 -2.21 -9.67 2.33
N GLY A 38 -1.37 -9.06 1.50
CA GLY A 38 -1.44 -7.62 1.22
C GLY A 38 -2.76 -7.25 0.55
N THR A 39 -3.15 -7.99 -0.48
CA THR A 39 -4.42 -7.83 -1.16
C THR A 39 -5.61 -7.90 -0.19
N VAL A 40 -5.70 -8.95 0.64
CA VAL A 40 -6.80 -9.12 1.61
C VAL A 40 -6.77 -8.01 2.68
N THR A 41 -5.60 -7.60 3.13
CA THR A 41 -5.44 -6.50 4.09
C THR A 41 -6.02 -5.20 3.55
N MET A 42 -5.73 -4.86 2.29
CA MET A 42 -6.25 -3.64 1.66
C MET A 42 -7.76 -3.72 1.37
N MET A 43 -8.27 -4.89 1.01
CA MET A 43 -9.71 -5.12 0.88
C MET A 43 -10.44 -4.94 2.21
N GLU A 44 -9.91 -5.48 3.30
CA GLU A 44 -10.51 -5.36 4.63
C GLU A 44 -10.43 -3.92 5.16
N ALA A 45 -9.31 -3.24 4.95
CA ALA A 45 -9.19 -1.82 5.27
C ALA A 45 -10.26 -1.00 4.54
N MET A 46 -10.49 -1.27 3.25
CA MET A 46 -11.51 -0.61 2.45
C MET A 46 -12.92 -0.90 2.96
N ARG A 47 -13.19 -2.15 3.36
CA ARG A 47 -14.47 -2.56 3.96
C ARG A 47 -14.74 -1.78 5.26
N ILE A 48 -13.73 -1.69 6.14
CA ILE A 48 -13.83 -0.95 7.40
C ILE A 48 -14.06 0.54 7.13
N LEU A 49 -13.27 1.15 6.24
CA LEU A 49 -13.42 2.56 5.86
C LEU A 49 -14.83 2.84 5.34
N LYS A 50 -15.38 1.98 4.49
CA LYS A 50 -16.76 2.13 4.00
C LYS A 50 -17.80 2.07 5.11
N MET A 51 -17.55 1.31 6.18
CA MET A 51 -18.47 1.21 7.32
C MET A 51 -18.38 2.43 8.24
N VAL A 52 -17.17 2.94 8.50
CA VAL A 52 -16.95 4.01 9.50
C VAL A 52 -17.05 5.41 8.90
N ASP A 53 -16.72 5.56 7.62
CA ASP A 53 -16.83 6.82 6.88
C ASP A 53 -17.35 6.58 5.45
N PRO A 54 -18.67 6.35 5.29
CA PRO A 54 -19.26 6.05 3.98
C PRO A 54 -19.29 7.25 3.03
N HIS A 55 -19.03 8.46 3.53
CA HIS A 55 -19.06 9.72 2.78
C HIS A 55 -17.80 10.57 3.07
N PRO A 56 -16.60 10.08 2.77
CA PRO A 56 -15.37 10.78 3.08
C PRO A 56 -15.24 12.09 2.30
N THR A 57 -14.44 12.99 2.82
CA THR A 57 -14.14 14.26 2.12
C THR A 57 -13.46 14.00 0.77
N ARG A 58 -12.48 13.09 0.74
CA ARG A 58 -11.69 12.70 -0.44
C ARG A 58 -12.13 11.34 -0.96
N THR A 59 -11.94 11.10 -2.23
CA THR A 59 -12.15 9.77 -2.81
C THR A 59 -11.11 8.78 -2.29
N ILE A 60 -11.58 7.64 -1.79
CA ILE A 60 -10.70 6.54 -1.38
C ILE A 60 -10.73 5.47 -2.46
N LEU A 61 -9.56 5.09 -2.95
CA LEU A 61 -9.37 4.05 -3.95
C LEU A 61 -8.64 2.85 -3.35
N VAL A 62 -8.89 1.67 -3.87
CA VAL A 62 -7.98 0.54 -3.70
C VAL A 62 -7.53 0.05 -5.08
N GLY A 63 -6.23 -0.08 -5.27
CA GLY A 63 -5.61 -0.65 -6.47
C GLY A 63 -5.00 -2.00 -6.15
N HIS A 64 -5.39 -3.02 -6.90
CA HIS A 64 -4.70 -4.30 -6.95
C HIS A 64 -4.03 -4.44 -8.30
N TRP A 65 -2.72 -4.59 -8.28
CA TRP A 65 -1.90 -4.57 -9.49
C TRP A 65 -1.68 -5.99 -10.00
N SER A 66 -1.59 -6.13 -11.30
CA SER A 66 -1.14 -7.35 -11.96
C SER A 66 0.23 -7.12 -12.56
N ALA A 67 0.99 -8.21 -12.71
CA ALA A 67 2.33 -8.18 -13.26
C ALA A 67 3.29 -7.24 -12.48
N GLU A 68 3.17 -7.25 -11.15
CA GLU A 68 4.15 -6.63 -10.26
C GLU A 68 5.46 -7.39 -10.37
N GLU A 69 5.40 -8.71 -10.30
CA GLU A 69 6.51 -9.65 -10.34
C GLU A 69 7.28 -9.64 -11.67
N GLU A 70 6.65 -9.16 -12.74
CA GLU A 70 7.29 -8.91 -14.03
C GLU A 70 7.84 -7.48 -14.16
N GLY A 71 7.90 -6.73 -13.08
CA GLY A 71 8.50 -5.40 -13.02
C GLY A 71 7.49 -4.24 -12.99
N LEU A 72 6.50 -4.31 -12.12
CA LEU A 72 5.54 -3.23 -11.81
C LEU A 72 4.67 -2.83 -13.01
N VAL A 73 4.36 -3.76 -13.93
CA VAL A 73 3.72 -3.44 -15.21
C VAL A 73 2.35 -2.79 -14.99
N GLY A 74 1.53 -3.35 -14.10
CA GLY A 74 0.17 -2.87 -13.86
C GLY A 74 0.12 -1.49 -13.21
N SER A 75 0.95 -1.23 -12.20
CA SER A 75 1.00 0.07 -11.53
C SER A 75 1.59 1.16 -12.44
N ARG A 76 2.61 0.83 -13.25
CA ARG A 76 3.15 1.78 -14.25
C ARG A 76 2.11 2.17 -15.27
N ALA A 77 1.43 1.19 -15.87
CA ALA A 77 0.37 1.48 -16.84
C ALA A 77 -0.72 2.36 -16.21
N PHE A 78 -1.11 2.07 -14.96
CA PHE A 78 -2.08 2.91 -14.28
C PHE A 78 -1.63 4.36 -14.12
N THR A 79 -0.37 4.58 -13.71
CA THR A 79 0.13 5.94 -13.52
C THR A 79 0.22 6.73 -14.83
N GLU A 80 0.46 6.05 -15.95
CA GLU A 80 0.48 6.64 -17.30
C GLU A 80 -0.94 6.93 -17.81
N ASP A 81 -1.89 6.02 -17.58
CA ASP A 81 -3.26 6.12 -18.09
C ASP A 81 -4.15 7.06 -17.24
N HIS A 82 -3.77 7.35 -15.96
CA HIS A 82 -4.57 8.11 -15.01
C HIS A 82 -3.84 9.31 -14.40
N PRO A 83 -3.34 10.24 -15.22
CA PRO A 83 -2.61 11.42 -14.73
C PRO A 83 -3.46 12.30 -13.80
N GLU A 84 -4.79 12.27 -13.93
CA GLU A 84 -5.71 12.99 -13.05
C GLU A 84 -5.68 12.42 -11.63
N VAL A 85 -5.55 11.10 -11.46
CA VAL A 85 -5.41 10.47 -10.15
C VAL A 85 -4.06 10.82 -9.54
N ILE A 86 -2.99 10.72 -10.32
CA ILE A 86 -1.63 11.06 -9.89
C ILE A 86 -1.56 12.50 -9.38
N LYS A 87 -2.13 13.45 -10.14
CA LYS A 87 -2.16 14.86 -9.76
C LYS A 87 -2.94 15.12 -8.48
N GLY A 88 -3.99 14.37 -8.23
CA GLY A 88 -4.88 14.51 -7.06
C GLY A 88 -4.45 13.64 -5.86
N LEU A 89 -3.44 12.79 -6.00
CA LEU A 89 -3.06 11.84 -4.97
C LEU A 89 -2.47 12.54 -3.73
N GLN A 90 -3.07 12.31 -2.59
CA GLN A 90 -2.62 12.84 -1.30
C GLN A 90 -1.68 11.86 -0.61
N VAL A 91 -1.96 10.58 -0.71
CA VAL A 91 -1.11 9.49 -0.25
C VAL A 91 -1.56 8.17 -0.86
N LEU A 92 -0.59 7.33 -1.20
CA LEU A 92 -0.79 5.90 -1.46
C LEU A 92 -0.07 5.11 -0.37
N MET A 93 -0.73 4.11 0.18
CA MET A 93 -0.17 3.15 1.14
C MET A 93 -0.13 1.77 0.49
N ASN A 94 1.08 1.26 0.27
CA ASN A 94 1.33 -0.05 -0.34
C ASN A 94 1.67 -1.09 0.72
N GLN A 95 1.11 -2.29 0.59
CA GLN A 95 1.43 -3.44 1.45
C GLN A 95 1.94 -4.58 0.59
N ASP A 96 3.21 -4.93 0.82
CA ASP A 96 3.90 -5.97 0.09
C ASP A 96 5.06 -6.55 0.92
N ASN A 97 4.73 -7.06 2.11
CA ASN A 97 5.73 -7.47 3.10
C ASN A 97 5.30 -8.72 3.89
N GLY A 98 4.64 -9.67 3.23
CA GLY A 98 4.21 -10.92 3.85
C GLY A 98 3.07 -10.76 4.87
N THR A 99 2.88 -11.76 5.72
CA THR A 99 1.77 -11.88 6.68
C THR A 99 1.97 -11.15 7.99
N GLY A 100 3.16 -10.64 8.24
CA GLY A 100 3.50 -9.98 9.47
C GLY A 100 2.69 -8.70 9.70
N ARG A 101 2.38 -8.40 10.97
CA ARG A 101 1.74 -7.13 11.32
C ARG A 101 2.58 -5.95 10.86
N ILE A 102 1.93 -4.90 10.32
CA ILE A 102 2.55 -3.62 9.97
C ILE A 102 3.13 -2.98 11.23
N VAL A 103 4.42 -2.68 11.22
CA VAL A 103 5.17 -2.10 12.34
C VAL A 103 6.05 -0.92 11.93
N ARG A 104 6.15 -0.61 10.64
CA ARG A 104 6.95 0.53 10.15
C ARG A 104 6.17 1.37 9.16
N VAL A 105 6.28 2.68 9.32
CA VAL A 105 5.74 3.69 8.40
C VAL A 105 6.80 4.76 8.21
N GLY A 106 7.03 5.18 6.99
CA GLY A 106 7.97 6.26 6.67
C GLY A 106 7.42 7.20 5.61
N GLY A 107 8.03 8.36 5.45
CA GLY A 107 7.58 9.40 4.53
C GLY A 107 7.95 9.18 3.06
N GLY A 108 8.60 8.07 2.69
CA GLY A 108 8.91 7.74 1.30
C GLY A 108 9.80 8.76 0.57
N GLY A 109 10.57 9.57 1.32
CA GLY A 109 11.36 10.66 0.75
C GLY A 109 10.60 12.00 0.61
N PHE A 110 9.37 12.08 1.11
CA PHE A 110 8.56 13.31 1.10
C PHE A 110 8.56 13.97 2.47
N PRO A 111 9.32 15.07 2.70
CA PRO A 111 9.43 15.73 4.01
C PRO A 111 8.08 16.21 4.54
N ASP A 112 7.25 16.80 3.69
CA ASP A 112 5.91 17.28 4.08
C ASP A 112 4.98 16.13 4.47
N ALA A 113 5.04 15.00 3.75
CA ALA A 113 4.29 13.79 4.10
C ALA A 113 4.69 13.26 5.47
N ALA A 114 5.98 13.30 5.81
CA ALA A 114 6.47 12.85 7.11
C ALA A 114 5.81 13.59 8.29
N ALA A 115 5.66 14.93 8.18
CA ALA A 115 5.01 15.72 9.21
C ALA A 115 3.51 15.38 9.35
N HIS A 116 2.82 15.03 8.27
CA HIS A 116 1.42 14.57 8.30
C HIS A 116 1.30 13.19 8.93
N LEU A 117 2.17 12.25 8.53
CA LEU A 117 2.21 10.89 9.07
C LEU A 117 2.52 10.88 10.57
N GLN A 118 3.47 11.71 11.03
CA GLN A 118 3.76 11.83 12.45
C GLN A 118 2.52 12.27 13.24
N ARG A 119 1.81 13.31 12.80
CA ARG A 119 0.57 13.76 13.46
C ARG A 119 -0.51 12.67 13.46
N TRP A 120 -0.62 11.91 12.37
CA TRP A 120 -1.55 10.77 12.31
C TRP A 120 -1.17 9.69 13.31
N ILE A 121 0.10 9.29 13.38
CA ILE A 121 0.59 8.30 14.36
C ILE A 121 0.37 8.79 15.79
N ASP A 122 0.64 10.06 16.08
CA ASP A 122 0.42 10.66 17.40
C ASP A 122 -1.05 10.60 17.84
N SER A 123 -1.97 10.59 16.90
CA SER A 123 -3.42 10.50 17.15
C SER A 123 -3.92 9.07 17.42
N LEU A 124 -3.11 8.05 17.12
CA LEU A 124 -3.51 6.65 17.32
C LEU A 124 -3.61 6.30 18.81
N PRO A 125 -4.46 5.33 19.18
CA PRO A 125 -4.43 4.74 20.51
C PRO A 125 -3.03 4.20 20.87
N GLN A 126 -2.65 4.29 22.15
CA GLN A 126 -1.31 3.94 22.62
C GLN A 126 -0.89 2.52 22.22
N VAL A 127 -1.82 1.58 22.29
CA VAL A 127 -1.57 0.17 21.90
C VAL A 127 -1.05 0.00 20.47
N TYR A 128 -1.41 0.89 19.55
CA TYR A 128 -0.88 0.88 18.18
C TYR A 128 0.42 1.66 18.08
N LYS A 129 0.53 2.81 18.76
CA LYS A 129 1.78 3.60 18.79
C LYS A 129 2.97 2.80 19.30
N ASP A 130 2.78 2.02 20.35
CA ASP A 130 3.84 1.19 20.95
C ASP A 130 4.39 0.12 19.98
N GLN A 131 3.67 -0.13 18.89
CA GLN A 131 4.02 -1.16 17.91
C GLN A 131 4.54 -0.58 16.59
N LEU A 132 4.34 0.73 16.36
CA LEU A 132 4.73 1.40 15.13
C LEU A 132 6.06 2.12 15.29
N GLN A 133 6.98 1.89 14.34
CA GLN A 133 8.21 2.64 14.19
C GLN A 133 8.04 3.65 13.07
N PHE A 134 8.22 4.92 13.38
CA PHE A 134 8.19 5.98 12.38
C PHE A 134 9.60 6.27 11.86
N GLY A 135 9.79 6.12 10.56
CA GLY A 135 11.08 6.31 9.88
C GLY A 135 11.40 7.75 9.45
N GLY A 136 10.60 8.73 9.91
CA GLY A 136 10.76 10.13 9.46
C GLY A 136 10.47 10.32 7.97
N ALA A 137 11.08 11.33 7.36
CA ALA A 137 10.94 11.59 5.92
C ALA A 137 11.49 10.45 5.07
N GLY A 138 12.59 9.86 5.50
CA GLY A 138 13.29 8.84 4.72
C GLY A 138 13.98 9.40 3.48
N LEU A 139 14.46 8.51 2.64
CA LEU A 139 14.92 8.81 1.29
C LEU A 139 13.87 8.31 0.29
N PRO A 140 13.80 8.89 -0.92
CA PRO A 140 12.99 8.31 -1.99
C PRO A 140 13.38 6.84 -2.17
N GLY A 141 12.40 5.96 -2.08
CA GLY A 141 12.61 4.53 -2.23
C GLY A 141 13.08 4.21 -3.66
N GLY A 142 14.05 3.30 -3.77
CA GLY A 142 14.61 2.88 -5.06
C GLY A 142 13.77 1.86 -5.81
N GLY A 143 12.53 1.62 -5.41
CA GLY A 143 11.70 0.57 -5.97
C GLY A 143 11.49 -0.59 -5.00
N GLY A 144 11.12 -1.74 -5.50
CA GLY A 144 10.87 -2.95 -4.72
C GLY A 144 9.40 -3.35 -4.68
N SER A 145 8.48 -2.44 -4.98
CA SER A 145 7.05 -2.71 -5.15
C SER A 145 6.32 -1.54 -5.81
N ASP A 146 5.02 -1.66 -6.03
CA ASP A 146 4.15 -0.78 -6.83
C ASP A 146 4.14 0.70 -6.43
N HIS A 147 4.39 1.04 -5.16
CA HIS A 147 4.51 2.44 -4.72
C HIS A 147 5.57 3.20 -5.52
N ALA A 148 6.61 2.52 -6.00
CA ALA A 148 7.67 3.14 -6.78
C ALA A 148 7.15 3.74 -8.09
N SER A 149 6.16 3.14 -8.73
CA SER A 149 5.53 3.67 -9.94
C SER A 149 4.96 5.07 -9.71
N PHE A 150 4.38 5.31 -8.54
CA PHE A 150 3.81 6.60 -8.16
C PHE A 150 4.88 7.62 -7.76
N VAL A 151 5.90 7.19 -7.00
CA VAL A 151 7.02 8.04 -6.60
C VAL A 151 7.75 8.59 -7.82
N CYS A 152 7.89 7.82 -8.89
CA CYS A 152 8.48 8.27 -10.16
C CYS A 152 7.78 9.50 -10.76
N TRP A 153 6.49 9.69 -10.48
CA TRP A 153 5.70 10.85 -10.88
C TRP A 153 5.64 11.96 -9.82
N GLY A 154 6.41 11.82 -8.73
CA GLY A 154 6.41 12.77 -7.62
C GLY A 154 5.17 12.69 -6.73
N ALA A 155 4.35 11.64 -6.89
CA ALA A 155 3.16 11.43 -6.07
C ALA A 155 3.54 10.76 -4.73
N PRO A 156 2.95 11.20 -3.58
CA PRO A 156 3.32 10.67 -2.27
C PRO A 156 2.81 9.24 -2.12
N ALA A 157 3.74 8.30 -2.21
CA ALA A 157 3.47 6.88 -2.05
C ALA A 157 4.48 6.27 -1.06
N ILE A 158 3.98 5.43 -0.16
CA ILE A 158 4.77 4.84 0.92
C ILE A 158 4.58 3.33 0.96
N GLU A 159 5.65 2.63 1.28
CA GLU A 159 5.62 1.21 1.61
C GLU A 159 5.39 1.02 3.10
N LEU A 160 4.46 0.13 3.46
CA LEU A 160 4.20 -0.26 4.84
C LEU A 160 5.08 -1.45 5.21
N GLY A 161 5.95 -1.28 6.20
CA GLY A 161 6.86 -2.35 6.61
C GLY A 161 6.26 -3.26 7.68
N SER A 162 6.32 -4.58 7.46
CA SER A 162 5.78 -5.60 8.36
C SER A 162 6.85 -6.27 9.22
N LEU A 163 6.42 -7.01 10.24
CA LEU A 163 7.25 -8.00 10.90
C LEU A 163 7.65 -9.09 9.89
N PRO A 164 8.92 -9.48 9.83
CA PRO A 164 9.41 -10.33 8.74
C PRO A 164 8.92 -11.79 8.79
N TRP A 165 8.67 -12.37 9.93
CA TRP A 165 8.18 -13.77 10.13
C TRP A 165 8.73 -14.76 9.11
N ASP A 166 10.03 -14.72 8.87
CA ASP A 166 10.75 -15.51 7.86
C ASP A 166 10.27 -15.32 6.39
N TYR A 167 9.42 -14.32 6.11
CA TYR A 167 8.94 -14.04 4.76
C TYR A 167 10.06 -14.02 3.74
N GLY A 168 11.04 -13.11 3.88
CA GLY A 168 12.14 -12.94 2.95
C GLY A 168 13.11 -14.12 2.84
N ASN A 169 13.12 -15.02 3.82
CA ASN A 169 14.02 -16.17 3.84
C ASN A 169 13.34 -17.49 3.47
N TYR A 170 12.01 -17.54 3.44
CA TYR A 170 11.31 -18.80 3.35
C TYR A 170 10.22 -18.85 2.27
N THR A 171 9.33 -17.85 2.22
CA THR A 171 8.20 -17.86 1.28
C THR A 171 8.40 -16.94 0.09
N TRP A 172 8.99 -15.77 0.28
CA TRP A 172 9.19 -14.76 -0.74
C TRP A 172 9.86 -15.32 -2.00
N HIS A 173 9.21 -15.18 -3.15
CA HIS A 173 9.67 -15.66 -4.45
C HIS A 173 10.00 -17.16 -4.51
N THR A 174 9.29 -17.98 -3.74
CA THR A 174 9.51 -19.43 -3.73
C THR A 174 8.20 -20.21 -3.92
N ASN A 175 8.32 -21.47 -4.35
CA ASN A 175 7.18 -22.40 -4.43
C ASN A 175 6.65 -22.84 -3.06
N ARG A 176 7.20 -22.30 -1.97
CA ARG A 176 6.73 -22.54 -0.59
C ARG A 176 5.70 -21.52 -0.14
N ASP A 177 5.44 -20.50 -0.95
CA ASP A 177 4.43 -19.49 -0.67
C ASP A 177 3.04 -20.04 -0.91
N THR A 178 2.56 -20.81 0.04
CA THR A 178 1.31 -21.54 0.01
C THR A 178 0.40 -21.15 1.17
N TYR A 179 -0.89 -21.40 1.03
CA TYR A 179 -1.92 -20.98 1.97
C TYR A 179 -1.66 -21.39 3.44
N ASP A 180 -0.99 -22.51 3.67
CA ASP A 180 -0.63 -23.01 5.00
C ASP A 180 0.48 -22.16 5.70
N LYS A 181 0.93 -21.08 5.09
CA LYS A 181 1.94 -20.15 5.64
C LYS A 181 1.32 -18.84 6.19
N ILE A 182 -0.01 -18.75 6.19
CA ILE A 182 -0.75 -17.59 6.75
C ILE A 182 -1.57 -18.00 7.97
#